data_d1deb4c774481358596130cccdc7dc26
#
_entry.id   d1deb4c774481358596130cccdc7dc26
#
_cell.length_a   1.000
_cell.length_b   1.000
_cell.length_c   1.000
_cell.angle_alpha   90.00
_cell.angle_beta   90.00
_cell.angle_gamma   90.00
#
_symmetry.space_group_name_H-M   'P 1'
#
loop_
_entity.id
_entity.type
_entity.pdbx_description
1 polymer ?
#
loop_
_entity_poly.entity_id
_entity_poly.type
_entity_poly.pdbx_seq_one_letter_code
_entity_poly.pdbx_strand_id
1 'polypeptide(L)'
;KIMREKEKKVSEDRMAGPREAIQHMMIRKNFGCTHFIIGRDMAGSKSSVDGEDFYGAYDAQDFAKANADELGVQAVPSLNLVCTMEEGYLTADEAKEKGLEALKLSGTKFRKMLRGGEDIPEWFAFKSVVKVLREHQ
;
A
#
# COMPACT_ATOMS: atom_id res chain seq x y z
N LYS A 1 5.03 -25.31 18.79
CA LYS A 1 4.78 -25.28 17.32
C LYS A 1 3.32 -24.87 16.99
N ILE A 2 2.35 -25.50 17.67
CA ILE A 2 0.90 -25.24 17.49
C ILE A 2 0.50 -23.82 17.97
N MET A 3 1.12 -23.28 19.03
CA MET A 3 0.83 -21.92 19.50
C MET A 3 1.32 -20.85 18.52
N ARG A 4 2.50 -21.01 17.89
CA ARG A 4 3.01 -20.09 16.88
C ARG A 4 2.14 -20.01 15.60
N GLU A 5 1.54 -21.15 15.20
CA GLU A 5 0.62 -21.16 14.07
C GLU A 5 -0.73 -20.51 14.40
N LYS A 6 -1.23 -20.64 15.66
CA LYS A 6 -2.42 -19.93 16.11
C LYS A 6 -2.17 -18.41 16.23
N GLU A 7 -1.02 -17.98 16.72
CA GLU A 7 -0.65 -16.58 16.79
C GLU A 7 -0.48 -15.96 15.40
N LYS A 8 0.09 -16.70 14.44
CA LYS A 8 0.19 -16.28 13.04
C LYS A 8 -1.19 -16.10 12.39
N LYS A 9 -2.08 -17.06 12.62
CA LYS A 9 -3.45 -17.02 12.11
C LYS A 9 -4.26 -15.86 12.70
N VAL A 10 -4.09 -15.59 13.99
CA VAL A 10 -4.73 -14.45 14.68
C VAL A 10 -4.19 -13.10 14.21
N SER A 11 -2.95 -13.01 13.72
CA SER A 11 -2.41 -11.77 13.15
C SER A 11 -2.86 -11.52 11.71
N GLU A 12 -3.08 -12.57 10.93
CA GLU A 12 -3.61 -12.49 9.57
C GLU A 12 -5.11 -12.16 9.55
N ASP A 13 -5.88 -12.63 10.54
CA ASP A 13 -7.32 -12.37 10.69
C ASP A 13 -7.64 -10.95 11.25
N ARG A 14 -6.66 -10.07 11.46
CA ARG A 14 -6.87 -8.74 12.05
C ARG A 14 -6.99 -7.61 11.03
N MET A 15 -6.77 -7.86 9.77
CA MET A 15 -6.97 -6.88 8.71
C MET A 15 -8.47 -6.64 8.52
N ALA A 16 -8.95 -5.46 8.94
CA ALA A 16 -10.37 -5.12 8.98
C ALA A 16 -10.79 -4.11 7.90
N GLY A 17 -9.93 -3.88 6.89
CA GLY A 17 -10.22 -3.00 5.77
C GLY A 17 -10.64 -1.59 6.19
N PRO A 18 -11.82 -1.10 5.75
CA PRO A 18 -12.28 0.25 6.04
C PRO A 18 -12.35 0.59 7.54
N ARG A 19 -12.74 -0.36 8.39
CA ARG A 19 -12.77 -0.14 9.84
C ARG A 19 -11.40 0.07 10.45
N GLU A 20 -10.40 -0.60 9.92
CA GLU A 20 -9.01 -0.43 10.37
C GLU A 20 -8.47 0.95 9.99
N ALA A 21 -8.86 1.50 8.84
CA ALA A 21 -8.55 2.86 8.47
C ALA A 21 -9.07 3.88 9.51
N ILE A 22 -10.30 3.72 9.99
CA ILE A 22 -10.88 4.55 11.07
C ILE A 22 -10.07 4.40 12.35
N GLN A 23 -9.75 3.18 12.75
CA GLN A 23 -8.94 2.93 13.95
C GLN A 23 -7.58 3.64 13.86
N HIS A 24 -6.91 3.56 12.71
CA HIS A 24 -5.64 4.25 12.48
C HIS A 24 -5.79 5.76 12.56
N MET A 25 -6.85 6.34 11.99
CA MET A 25 -7.15 7.78 12.10
C MET A 25 -7.31 8.21 13.56
N MET A 26 -8.07 7.46 14.35
CA MET A 26 -8.26 7.75 15.78
C MET A 26 -6.94 7.70 16.56
N ILE A 27 -6.12 6.68 16.32
CA ILE A 27 -4.81 6.56 16.94
C ILE A 27 -3.94 7.77 16.59
N ARG A 28 -3.86 8.12 15.30
CA ARG A 28 -3.05 9.28 14.86
C ARG A 28 -3.56 10.60 15.41
N LYS A 29 -4.87 10.78 15.49
CA LYS A 29 -5.48 11.94 16.17
C LYS A 29 -5.01 12.04 17.61
N ASN A 30 -5.01 10.94 18.35
CA ASN A 30 -4.58 10.93 19.75
C ASN A 30 -3.10 11.33 19.91
N PHE A 31 -2.29 11.15 18.88
CA PHE A 31 -0.91 11.66 18.81
C PHE A 31 -0.79 13.08 18.23
N GLY A 32 -1.90 13.79 18.01
CA GLY A 32 -1.91 15.18 17.58
C GLY A 32 -1.94 15.38 16.05
N CYS A 33 -2.12 14.32 15.25
CA CYS A 33 -2.25 14.46 13.80
C CYS A 33 -3.60 15.06 13.42
N THR A 34 -3.59 16.00 12.48
CA THR A 34 -4.79 16.63 11.90
C THR A 34 -5.21 16.03 10.58
N HIS A 35 -4.29 15.38 9.88
CA HIS A 35 -4.48 14.74 8.58
C HIS A 35 -3.93 13.32 8.60
N PHE A 36 -4.56 12.42 7.86
CA PHE A 36 -4.12 11.04 7.72
C PHE A 36 -4.17 10.60 6.26
N ILE A 37 -3.04 10.13 5.75
CA ILE A 37 -2.93 9.64 4.37
C ILE A 37 -3.44 8.19 4.33
N ILE A 38 -4.42 7.93 3.45
CA ILE A 38 -4.99 6.60 3.24
C ILE A 38 -4.60 6.13 1.85
N GLY A 39 -3.78 5.09 1.81
CA GLY A 39 -3.35 4.47 0.58
C GLY A 39 -4.45 3.65 -0.10
N ARG A 40 -4.20 3.26 -1.33
CA ARG A 40 -4.99 2.26 -2.02
C ARG A 40 -4.93 0.95 -1.25
N ASP A 41 -6.08 0.26 -1.16
CA ASP A 41 -6.18 -1.07 -0.54
C ASP A 41 -5.65 -1.12 0.91
N MET A 42 -5.89 -0.02 1.66
CA MET A 42 -5.46 0.08 3.05
C MET A 42 -6.12 -1.00 3.90
N ALA A 43 -5.30 -1.80 4.58
CA ALA A 43 -5.73 -2.91 5.41
C ALA A 43 -6.67 -3.90 4.69
N GLY A 44 -6.55 -3.99 3.38
CA GLY A 44 -7.26 -4.96 2.56
C GLY A 44 -6.87 -6.38 2.92
N SER A 45 -7.83 -7.28 2.87
CA SER A 45 -7.61 -8.70 3.08
C SER A 45 -8.24 -9.51 1.97
N LYS A 46 -7.65 -10.67 1.73
CA LYS A 46 -8.11 -11.60 0.70
C LYS A 46 -8.72 -12.83 1.33
N SER A 47 -9.73 -13.38 0.66
CA SER A 47 -10.28 -14.68 0.98
C SER A 47 -9.19 -15.76 0.85
N SER A 48 -9.07 -16.61 1.85
CA SER A 48 -8.15 -17.75 1.81
C SER A 48 -8.68 -18.92 0.93
N VAL A 49 -9.94 -18.81 0.48
CA VAL A 49 -10.60 -19.87 -0.30
C VAL A 49 -10.43 -19.63 -1.80
N ASP A 50 -10.70 -18.41 -2.26
CA ASP A 50 -10.70 -18.05 -3.68
C ASP A 50 -9.66 -16.97 -4.04
N GLY A 51 -9.05 -16.33 -3.03
CA GLY A 51 -8.07 -15.25 -3.22
C GLY A 51 -8.68 -13.93 -3.63
N GLU A 52 -10.01 -13.79 -3.62
CA GLU A 52 -10.69 -12.54 -3.92
C GLU A 52 -10.56 -11.53 -2.78
N ASP A 53 -10.52 -10.25 -3.13
CA ASP A 53 -10.46 -9.17 -2.15
C ASP A 53 -11.83 -8.99 -1.47
N PHE A 54 -11.86 -8.92 -0.13
CA PHE A 54 -13.10 -8.66 0.62
C PHE A 54 -13.61 -7.23 0.47
N TYR A 55 -12.73 -6.30 0.11
CA TYR A 55 -13.03 -4.88 -0.01
C TYR A 55 -12.49 -4.34 -1.33
N GLY A 56 -13.16 -3.36 -1.89
CA GLY A 56 -12.67 -2.62 -3.04
C GLY A 56 -11.41 -1.81 -2.72
N ALA A 57 -10.61 -1.53 -3.73
CA ALA A 57 -9.30 -0.88 -3.58
C ALA A 57 -9.37 0.51 -2.90
N TYR A 58 -10.52 1.18 -2.95
CA TYR A 58 -10.74 2.52 -2.40
C TYR A 58 -11.78 2.58 -1.29
N ASP A 59 -12.38 1.45 -0.89
CA ASP A 59 -13.43 1.40 0.14
C ASP A 59 -12.97 2.01 1.46
N ALA A 60 -11.71 1.78 1.85
CA ALA A 60 -11.13 2.37 3.06
C ALA A 60 -11.01 3.90 2.96
N GLN A 61 -10.71 4.45 1.78
CA GLN A 61 -10.63 5.89 1.56
C GLN A 61 -12.01 6.53 1.65
N ASP A 62 -13.01 5.93 1.02
CA ASP A 62 -14.37 6.45 0.98
C ASP A 62 -15.00 6.39 2.37
N PHE A 63 -14.82 5.29 3.09
CA PHE A 63 -15.29 5.16 4.46
C PHE A 63 -14.61 6.14 5.42
N ALA A 64 -13.32 6.36 5.27
CA ALA A 64 -12.57 7.34 6.05
C ALA A 64 -13.01 8.78 5.77
N LYS A 65 -13.23 9.14 4.50
CA LYS A 65 -13.75 10.46 4.13
C LYS A 65 -15.14 10.71 4.73
N ALA A 66 -16.03 9.72 4.68
CA ALA A 66 -17.38 9.84 5.22
C ALA A 66 -17.41 10.06 6.74
N ASN A 67 -16.37 9.63 7.46
CA ASN A 67 -16.29 9.75 8.93
C ASN A 67 -15.26 10.80 9.40
N ALA A 68 -14.59 11.50 8.50
CA ALA A 68 -13.51 12.42 8.83
C ALA A 68 -13.95 13.56 9.75
N ASP A 69 -15.13 14.14 9.51
CA ASP A 69 -15.67 15.26 10.29
C ASP A 69 -15.97 14.84 11.73
N GLU A 70 -16.62 13.68 11.92
CA GLU A 70 -16.92 13.13 13.25
C GLU A 70 -15.62 12.79 14.01
N LEU A 71 -14.64 12.25 13.34
CA LEU A 71 -13.35 11.91 13.92
C LEU A 71 -12.48 13.15 14.21
N GLY A 72 -12.71 14.27 13.53
CA GLY A 72 -11.86 15.47 13.59
C GLY A 72 -10.45 15.25 13.06
N VAL A 73 -10.30 14.36 12.07
CA VAL A 73 -9.05 14.10 11.31
C VAL A 73 -9.40 14.09 9.84
N GLN A 74 -8.66 14.84 9.04
CA GLN A 74 -8.89 14.92 7.62
C GLN A 74 -8.31 13.70 6.90
N ALA A 75 -9.13 13.00 6.12
CA ALA A 75 -8.68 11.90 5.28
C ALA A 75 -8.04 12.45 3.99
N VAL A 76 -6.78 12.10 3.74
CA VAL A 76 -6.06 12.45 2.51
C VAL A 76 -5.92 11.18 1.66
N PRO A 77 -6.72 11.02 0.61
CA PRO A 77 -6.65 9.84 -0.24
C PRO A 77 -5.38 9.88 -1.08
N SER A 78 -4.65 8.77 -1.12
CA SER A 78 -3.51 8.59 -2.03
C SER A 78 -3.94 7.78 -3.23
N LEU A 79 -3.79 8.35 -4.42
CA LEU A 79 -4.06 7.65 -5.67
C LEU A 79 -2.95 6.65 -5.99
N ASN A 80 -3.30 5.62 -6.75
CA ASN A 80 -2.34 4.64 -7.22
C ASN A 80 -1.51 5.22 -8.37
N LEU A 81 -0.25 5.58 -8.07
CA LEU A 81 0.70 6.02 -9.08
C LEU A 81 1.38 4.83 -9.75
N VAL A 82 1.51 4.91 -11.05
CA VAL A 82 2.25 3.96 -11.89
C VAL A 82 3.30 4.71 -12.70
N CYS A 83 4.40 4.04 -13.01
CA CYS A 83 5.40 4.58 -13.93
C CYS A 83 5.14 4.03 -15.33
N THR A 84 5.24 4.87 -16.34
CA THR A 84 5.20 4.50 -17.74
C THR A 84 6.51 4.87 -18.42
N MET A 85 6.83 4.22 -19.53
CA MET A 85 8.06 4.55 -20.28
C MET A 85 7.99 5.90 -20.98
N GLU A 86 6.77 6.29 -21.39
CA GLU A 86 6.55 7.43 -22.24
C GLU A 86 6.41 8.74 -21.46
N GLU A 87 5.63 8.72 -20.38
CA GLU A 87 5.27 9.93 -19.62
C GLU A 87 5.74 9.91 -18.15
N GLY A 88 6.45 8.88 -17.73
CA GLY A 88 6.91 8.75 -16.36
C GLY A 88 5.79 8.39 -15.39
N TYR A 89 5.67 9.12 -14.26
CA TYR A 89 4.70 8.82 -13.22
C TYR A 89 3.36 9.47 -13.48
N LEU A 90 2.32 8.64 -13.59
CA LEU A 90 0.92 9.01 -13.77
C LEU A 90 0.05 8.27 -12.75
N THR A 91 -1.20 8.69 -12.59
CA THR A 91 -2.18 7.85 -11.92
C THR A 91 -2.53 6.64 -12.79
N ALA A 92 -2.90 5.53 -12.15
CA ALA A 92 -3.27 4.32 -12.88
C ALA A 92 -4.44 4.54 -13.86
N ASP A 93 -5.35 5.44 -13.49
CA ASP A 93 -6.50 5.79 -14.32
C ASP A 93 -6.08 6.60 -15.57
N GLU A 94 -5.24 7.62 -15.39
CA GLU A 94 -4.68 8.41 -16.50
C GLU A 94 -3.86 7.53 -17.46
N ALA A 95 -3.02 6.63 -16.93
CA ALA A 95 -2.25 5.71 -17.74
C ALA A 95 -3.17 4.80 -18.59
N LYS A 96 -4.26 4.32 -17.99
CA LYS A 96 -5.27 3.49 -18.65
C LYS A 96 -6.03 4.27 -19.74
N GLU A 97 -6.46 5.51 -19.44
CA GLU A 97 -7.15 6.39 -20.41
C GLU A 97 -6.28 6.70 -21.62
N LYS A 98 -4.98 6.89 -21.41
CA LYS A 98 -4.00 7.13 -22.47
C LYS A 98 -3.52 5.86 -23.18
N GLY A 99 -3.94 4.68 -22.73
CA GLY A 99 -3.51 3.40 -23.28
C GLY A 99 -2.04 3.08 -23.07
N LEU A 100 -1.42 3.67 -22.03
CA LEU A 100 -0.01 3.50 -21.72
C LEU A 100 0.21 2.26 -20.81
N GLU A 101 1.29 1.53 -21.07
CA GLU A 101 1.63 0.35 -20.29
C GLU A 101 2.35 0.75 -19.00
N ALA A 102 1.78 0.32 -17.86
CA ALA A 102 2.37 0.55 -16.56
C ALA A 102 3.55 -0.41 -16.30
N LEU A 103 4.71 0.16 -16.01
CA LEU A 103 5.86 -0.60 -15.53
C LEU A 103 5.57 -1.16 -14.13
N LYS A 104 5.82 -2.46 -13.97
CA LYS A 104 5.50 -3.15 -12.70
C LYS A 104 6.73 -3.87 -12.16
N LEU A 105 7.06 -3.55 -10.92
CA LEU A 105 8.04 -4.29 -10.15
C LEU A 105 7.48 -4.53 -8.75
N SER A 106 7.18 -5.79 -8.40
CA SER A 106 6.68 -6.09 -7.06
C SER A 106 7.79 -5.96 -6.01
N GLY A 107 7.43 -5.62 -4.78
CA GLY A 107 8.37 -5.55 -3.66
C GLY A 107 9.11 -6.88 -3.42
N THR A 108 8.46 -8.02 -3.67
CA THR A 108 9.11 -9.33 -3.57
C THR A 108 10.18 -9.53 -4.66
N LYS A 109 9.87 -9.16 -5.91
CA LYS A 109 10.84 -9.21 -7.01
C LYS A 109 11.99 -8.24 -6.76
N PHE A 110 11.70 -7.02 -6.33
CA PHE A 110 12.71 -6.03 -5.95
C PHE A 110 13.69 -6.57 -4.89
N ARG A 111 13.17 -7.14 -3.78
CA ARG A 111 14.04 -7.72 -2.74
C ARG A 111 14.89 -8.88 -3.27
N LYS A 112 14.34 -9.70 -4.17
CA LYS A 112 15.11 -10.78 -4.81
C LYS A 112 16.25 -10.22 -5.66
N MET A 113 15.97 -9.23 -6.50
CA MET A 113 16.97 -8.55 -7.34
C MET A 113 18.03 -7.85 -6.48
N LEU A 114 17.61 -7.19 -5.40
CA LEU A 114 18.51 -6.52 -4.47
C LEU A 114 19.53 -7.49 -3.88
N ARG A 115 19.07 -8.64 -3.35
CA ARG A 115 19.92 -9.70 -2.77
C ARG A 115 20.76 -10.42 -3.80
N GLY A 116 20.25 -10.61 -5.01
CA GLY A 116 20.95 -11.27 -6.11
C GLY A 116 21.99 -10.39 -6.81
N GLY A 117 22.11 -9.11 -6.43
CA GLY A 117 23.01 -8.19 -7.11
C GLY A 117 22.55 -7.79 -8.52
N GLU A 118 21.31 -8.13 -8.91
CA GLU A 118 20.75 -7.83 -10.22
C GLU A 118 20.55 -6.31 -10.39
N ASP A 119 20.63 -5.82 -11.63
CA ASP A 119 20.41 -4.41 -11.92
C ASP A 119 18.96 -4.02 -11.63
N ILE A 120 18.78 -2.93 -10.89
CA ILE A 120 17.46 -2.41 -10.50
C ILE A 120 17.19 -1.17 -11.35
N PRO A 121 16.04 -1.15 -12.06
CA PRO A 121 15.68 -0.01 -12.91
C PRO A 121 15.60 1.30 -12.14
N GLU A 122 16.15 2.37 -12.68
CA GLU A 122 16.17 3.71 -12.04
C GLU A 122 14.78 4.30 -11.83
N TRP A 123 13.79 3.92 -12.65
CA TRP A 123 12.40 4.34 -12.45
C TRP A 123 11.79 3.75 -11.18
N PHE A 124 12.36 2.67 -10.63
CA PHE A 124 11.87 2.06 -9.39
C PHE A 124 12.63 2.55 -8.16
N ALA A 125 13.96 2.63 -8.25
CA ALA A 125 14.79 3.12 -7.15
C ALA A 125 16.09 3.74 -7.68
N PHE A 126 16.45 4.89 -7.12
CA PHE A 126 17.72 5.56 -7.47
C PHE A 126 18.93 4.68 -7.14
N LYS A 127 19.94 4.71 -7.97
CA LYS A 127 21.19 3.94 -7.80
C LYS A 127 21.87 4.18 -6.45
N SER A 128 21.83 5.43 -5.95
CA SER A 128 22.36 5.78 -4.63
C SER A 128 21.63 5.04 -3.49
N VAL A 129 20.29 4.93 -3.58
CA VAL A 129 19.47 4.20 -2.60
C VAL A 129 19.77 2.70 -2.67
N VAL A 130 19.83 2.14 -3.89
CA VAL A 130 20.15 0.72 -4.10
C VAL A 130 21.52 0.37 -3.53
N LYS A 131 22.52 1.25 -3.70
CA LYS A 131 23.87 1.07 -3.12
C LYS A 131 23.81 0.95 -1.60
N VAL A 132 23.18 1.91 -0.92
CA VAL A 132 23.05 1.90 0.54
C VAL A 132 22.30 0.66 1.02
N LEU A 133 21.21 0.28 0.35
CA LEU A 133 20.45 -0.92 0.72
C LEU A 133 21.28 -2.21 0.58
N ARG A 134 22.23 -2.27 -0.36
CA ARG A 134 23.12 -3.43 -0.52
C ARG A 134 24.23 -3.48 0.52
N GLU A 135 24.70 -2.33 0.98
CA GLU A 135 25.73 -2.24 2.02
C GLU A 135 25.20 -2.68 3.40
N HIS A 136 23.86 -2.69 3.61
CA HIS A 136 23.22 -2.98 4.89
C HIS A 136 22.30 -4.22 4.85
N GLN A 137 22.55 -5.16 3.95
CA GLN A 137 21.82 -6.43 3.89
C GLN A 137 22.40 -7.51 4.81
#